data_264248b3c84722d61eac8bbdad88c745
#
_entry.id   264248b3c84722d61eac8bbdad88c745
#
_cell.length_a   1.000
_cell.length_b   1.000
_cell.length_c   1.000
_cell.angle_alpha   90.00
_cell.angle_beta   90.00
_cell.angle_gamma   90.00
#
_symmetry.space_group_name_H-M   'P 1'
#
loop_
_entity.id
_entity.type
_entity.pdbx_description
1 polymer ?
#
loop_
_entity_poly.entity_id
_entity_poly.type
_entity_poly.pdbx_seq_one_letter_code
_entity_poly.pdbx_strand_id
1 'polypeptide(L)'
;MKIIIAGDGKVGLTLTQKLSAAGHDLTLIDSNQRVLDSSVERYDVMGVQGNCASMRVLESADVKKADLLIAATSSDEVNLLCGMTAHGLNPRIHTIARIRNPEYGKQIFTMRDVYSLSLMVNPEKQAARE
;
A
#
# COMPACT_ATOMS: atom_id res chain seq x y z
N MET A 1 -14.17 6.41 1.78
CA MET A 1 -13.53 5.38 0.95
C MET A 1 -12.78 4.43 1.88
N LYS A 2 -12.81 3.16 1.60
CA LYS A 2 -12.06 2.14 2.36
C LYS A 2 -10.68 1.95 1.74
N ILE A 3 -9.63 2.25 2.52
CA ILE A 3 -8.26 2.27 2.03
C ILE A 3 -7.39 1.35 2.87
N ILE A 4 -6.58 0.52 2.21
CA ILE A 4 -5.56 -0.29 2.86
C ILE A 4 -4.20 0.36 2.59
N ILE A 5 -3.44 0.64 3.65
CA ILE A 5 -2.06 1.13 3.54
C ILE A 5 -1.14 0.01 4.02
N ALA A 6 -0.32 -0.50 3.11
CA ALA A 6 0.65 -1.55 3.40
C ALA A 6 2.02 -0.93 3.60
N GLY A 7 2.55 -1.07 4.81
CA GLY A 7 3.78 -0.42 5.22
C GLY A 7 3.48 0.84 6.03
N ASP A 8 3.83 0.82 7.32
CA ASP A 8 3.60 1.94 8.25
C ASP A 8 4.94 2.57 8.66
N GLY A 9 5.87 2.65 7.71
CA GLY A 9 7.09 3.42 7.85
C GLY A 9 6.81 4.90 7.59
N LYS A 10 7.85 5.67 7.25
CA LYS A 10 7.74 7.12 7.11
C LYS A 10 6.68 7.54 6.08
N VAL A 11 6.65 6.93 4.91
CA VAL A 11 5.68 7.26 3.87
C VAL A 11 4.28 6.82 4.27
N GLY A 12 4.13 5.60 4.76
CA GLY A 12 2.85 5.07 5.21
C GLY A 12 2.27 5.86 6.37
N LEU A 13 3.10 6.26 7.33
CA LEU A 13 2.67 7.09 8.47
C LEU A 13 2.15 8.44 8.01
N THR A 14 2.85 9.10 7.08
CA THR A 14 2.42 10.38 6.53
C THR A 14 1.06 10.27 5.84
N LEU A 15 0.87 9.20 5.04
CA LEU A 15 -0.39 8.93 4.36
C LEU A 15 -1.50 8.65 5.35
N THR A 16 -1.22 7.85 6.39
CA THR A 16 -2.19 7.53 7.44
C THR A 16 -2.69 8.79 8.13
N GLN A 17 -1.76 9.68 8.48
CA GLN A 17 -2.09 10.93 9.13
C GLN A 17 -3.03 11.79 8.27
N LYS A 18 -2.70 11.96 7.01
CA LYS A 18 -3.48 12.80 6.08
C LYS A 18 -4.83 12.19 5.74
N LEU A 19 -4.88 10.90 5.45
CA LEU A 19 -6.10 10.23 5.04
C LEU A 19 -7.05 10.01 6.20
N SER A 20 -6.52 9.78 7.41
CA SER A 20 -7.34 9.70 8.62
C SER A 20 -8.02 11.05 8.89
N ALA A 21 -7.30 12.15 8.76
CA ALA A 21 -7.85 13.48 8.92
C ALA A 21 -8.94 13.80 7.90
N ALA A 22 -8.86 13.20 6.71
CA ALA A 22 -9.87 13.37 5.66
C ALA A 22 -11.10 12.47 5.84
N GLY A 23 -11.14 11.66 6.90
CA GLY A 23 -12.32 10.86 7.25
C GLY A 23 -12.44 9.52 6.52
N HIS A 24 -11.39 9.02 5.91
CA HIS A 24 -11.41 7.71 5.25
C HIS A 24 -11.34 6.56 6.25
N ASP A 25 -11.90 5.42 5.88
CA ASP A 25 -11.82 4.17 6.64
C ASP A 25 -10.49 3.49 6.30
N LEU A 26 -9.55 3.49 7.25
CA LEU A 26 -8.18 3.02 7.02
C LEU A 26 -7.90 1.71 7.73
N THR A 27 -7.23 0.81 7.02
CA THR A 27 -6.62 -0.39 7.59
C THR A 27 -5.14 -0.37 7.24
N LEU A 28 -4.29 -0.54 8.26
CA LEU A 28 -2.84 -0.55 8.09
C LEU A 28 -2.32 -1.97 8.18
N ILE A 29 -1.40 -2.34 7.30
CA ILE A 29 -0.69 -3.62 7.36
C ILE A 29 0.79 -3.33 7.57
N ASP A 30 1.39 -3.95 8.57
CA ASP A 30 2.83 -3.90 8.78
C ASP A 30 3.30 -5.18 9.47
N SER A 31 4.54 -5.58 9.23
CA SER A 31 5.13 -6.75 9.89
C SER A 31 5.53 -6.44 11.33
N ASN A 32 5.68 -5.17 11.70
CA ASN A 32 6.11 -4.72 13.01
C ASN A 32 4.91 -4.28 13.84
N GLN A 33 4.57 -5.08 14.87
CA GLN A 33 3.41 -4.81 15.72
C GLN A 33 3.53 -3.49 16.49
N ARG A 34 4.73 -3.10 16.90
CA ARG A 34 4.94 -1.85 17.65
C ARG A 34 4.60 -0.63 16.80
N VAL A 35 4.96 -0.69 15.51
CA VAL A 35 4.66 0.38 14.56
C VAL A 35 3.16 0.51 14.39
N LEU A 36 2.46 -0.60 14.24
CA LEU A 36 1.00 -0.63 14.14
C LEU A 36 0.33 -0.08 15.41
N ASP A 37 0.78 -0.52 16.57
CA ASP A 37 0.20 -0.11 17.85
C ASP A 37 0.26 1.41 18.02
N SER A 38 1.37 2.02 17.63
CA SER A 38 1.54 3.48 17.68
C SER A 38 0.51 4.20 16.82
N SER A 39 0.25 3.71 15.60
CA SER A 39 -0.72 4.33 14.70
C SER A 39 -2.16 4.09 15.15
N VAL A 40 -2.47 2.89 15.63
CA VAL A 40 -3.80 2.54 16.14
C VAL A 40 -4.16 3.41 17.36
N GLU A 41 -3.18 3.72 18.20
CA GLU A 41 -3.40 4.61 19.36
C GLU A 41 -3.65 6.05 18.97
N ARG A 42 -3.01 6.53 17.89
CA ARG A 42 -3.07 7.93 17.48
C ARG A 42 -4.23 8.24 16.55
N TYR A 43 -4.62 7.28 15.73
CA TYR A 43 -5.60 7.48 14.67
C TYR A 43 -6.71 6.45 14.79
N ASP A 44 -7.89 6.78 14.30
CA ASP A 44 -9.01 5.84 14.24
C ASP A 44 -8.81 4.90 13.03
N VAL A 45 -7.93 3.92 13.20
CA VAL A 45 -7.55 2.99 12.14
C VAL A 45 -7.48 1.56 12.67
N MET A 46 -7.65 0.60 11.78
CA MET A 46 -7.46 -0.82 12.08
C MET A 46 -6.02 -1.21 11.74
N GLY A 47 -5.47 -2.15 12.50
CA GLY A 47 -4.12 -2.66 12.25
C GLY A 47 -4.14 -4.17 12.01
N VAL A 48 -3.41 -4.63 11.01
CA VAL A 48 -3.22 -6.05 10.73
C VAL A 48 -1.71 -6.31 10.65
N GLN A 49 -1.20 -7.16 11.53
CA GLN A 49 0.20 -7.55 11.50
C GLN A 49 0.43 -8.65 10.49
N GLY A 50 1.43 -8.50 9.65
CA GLY A 50 1.84 -9.54 8.73
C GLY A 50 2.53 -9.01 7.50
N ASN A 51 2.86 -9.92 6.60
CA ASN A 51 3.44 -9.62 5.30
C ASN A 51 2.31 -9.21 4.34
N CYS A 52 2.36 -7.97 3.87
CA CYS A 52 1.30 -7.43 2.99
C CYS A 52 1.25 -8.11 1.61
N ALA A 53 2.27 -8.86 1.22
CA ALA A 53 2.26 -9.62 -0.02
C ALA A 53 1.53 -10.97 0.15
N SER A 54 1.14 -11.33 1.37
CA SER A 54 0.43 -12.57 1.66
C SER A 54 -1.07 -12.42 1.40
N MET A 55 -1.63 -13.33 0.62
CA MET A 55 -3.06 -13.39 0.37
C MET A 55 -3.86 -13.45 1.68
N ARG A 56 -3.42 -14.29 2.62
CA ARG A 56 -4.08 -14.44 3.92
C ARG A 56 -4.12 -13.12 4.70
N VAL A 57 -3.04 -12.36 4.70
CA VAL A 57 -2.95 -11.08 5.39
C VAL A 57 -3.86 -10.04 4.74
N LEU A 58 -3.87 -9.99 3.40
CA LEU A 58 -4.75 -9.09 2.67
C LEU A 58 -6.23 -9.41 2.91
N GLU A 59 -6.58 -10.69 2.99
CA GLU A 59 -7.95 -11.10 3.32
C GLU A 59 -8.31 -10.67 4.74
N SER A 60 -7.39 -10.77 5.69
CA SER A 60 -7.59 -10.29 7.07
C SER A 60 -7.78 -8.77 7.12
N ALA A 61 -7.25 -8.05 6.16
CA ALA A 61 -7.41 -6.59 6.05
C ALA A 61 -8.68 -6.22 5.24
N ASP A 62 -9.48 -7.19 4.89
CA ASP A 62 -10.76 -6.99 4.18
C ASP A 62 -10.57 -6.40 2.77
N VAL A 63 -9.58 -6.90 2.06
CA VAL A 63 -9.20 -6.41 0.73
C VAL A 63 -10.35 -6.47 -0.27
N LYS A 64 -11.25 -7.45 -0.13
CA LYS A 64 -12.37 -7.61 -1.07
C LYS A 64 -13.37 -6.47 -1.02
N LYS A 65 -13.40 -5.72 0.08
CA LYS A 65 -14.27 -4.55 0.26
C LYS A 65 -13.54 -3.23 0.14
N ALA A 66 -12.23 -3.26 -0.08
CA ALA A 66 -11.43 -2.04 -0.17
C ALA A 66 -11.57 -1.38 -1.55
N ASP A 67 -11.51 -0.06 -1.56
CA ASP A 67 -11.56 0.75 -2.77
C ASP A 67 -10.16 1.04 -3.31
N LEU A 68 -9.18 1.16 -2.40
CA LEU A 68 -7.82 1.56 -2.73
C LEU A 68 -6.82 0.81 -1.86
N LEU A 69 -5.73 0.36 -2.46
CA LEU A 69 -4.58 -0.17 -1.73
C LEU A 69 -3.35 0.65 -2.09
N ILE A 70 -2.61 1.08 -1.07
CA ILE A 70 -1.35 1.79 -1.25
C ILE A 70 -0.25 0.92 -0.65
N ALA A 71 0.63 0.38 -1.50
CA ALA A 71 1.77 -0.43 -1.06
C ALA A 71 3.00 0.46 -0.97
N ALA A 72 3.41 0.78 0.26
CA ALA A 72 4.45 1.77 0.55
C ALA A 72 5.52 1.25 1.50
N THR A 73 5.86 -0.04 1.40
CA THR A 73 6.96 -0.63 2.16
C THR A 73 8.31 -0.16 1.59
N SER A 74 9.40 -0.51 2.26
CA SER A 74 10.75 -0.20 1.78
C SER A 74 11.21 -1.10 0.62
N SER A 75 10.44 -2.14 0.27
CA SER A 75 10.80 -3.10 -0.78
C SER A 75 9.91 -2.94 -2.01
N ASP A 76 10.50 -2.59 -3.15
CA ASP A 76 9.79 -2.51 -4.43
C ASP A 76 9.12 -3.83 -4.78
N GLU A 77 9.82 -4.96 -4.59
CA GLU A 77 9.32 -6.29 -4.90
C GLU A 77 8.08 -6.65 -4.07
N VAL A 78 8.11 -6.32 -2.80
CA VAL A 78 6.97 -6.54 -1.90
C VAL A 78 5.80 -5.64 -2.31
N ASN A 79 6.07 -4.39 -2.66
CA ASN A 79 5.02 -3.46 -3.11
C ASN A 79 4.34 -3.95 -4.39
N LEU A 80 5.12 -4.47 -5.33
CA LEU A 80 4.59 -5.05 -6.57
C LEU A 80 3.73 -6.28 -6.28
N LEU A 81 4.26 -7.21 -5.52
CA LEU A 81 3.53 -8.45 -5.22
C LEU A 81 2.27 -8.18 -4.41
N CYS A 82 2.33 -7.24 -3.47
CA CYS A 82 1.18 -6.81 -2.70
C CYS A 82 0.06 -6.27 -3.61
N GLY A 83 0.41 -5.36 -4.51
CA GLY A 83 -0.55 -4.78 -5.46
C GLY A 83 -1.17 -5.82 -6.39
N MET A 84 -0.36 -6.71 -6.94
CA MET A 84 -0.83 -7.77 -7.82
C MET A 84 -1.75 -8.75 -7.10
N THR A 85 -1.39 -9.14 -5.88
CA THR A 85 -2.19 -10.06 -5.06
C THR A 85 -3.53 -9.42 -4.69
N ALA A 86 -3.51 -8.16 -4.29
CA ALA A 86 -4.72 -7.42 -3.98
C ALA A 86 -5.68 -7.36 -5.19
N HIS A 87 -5.14 -7.07 -6.37
CA HIS A 87 -5.92 -7.03 -7.60
C HIS A 87 -6.51 -8.41 -7.93
N GLY A 88 -5.75 -9.48 -7.72
CA GLY A 88 -6.25 -10.83 -7.92
C GLY A 88 -7.40 -11.20 -6.98
N LEU A 89 -7.38 -10.71 -5.75
CA LEU A 89 -8.44 -10.93 -4.76
C LEU A 89 -9.63 -10.00 -4.95
N ASN A 90 -9.40 -8.81 -5.46
CA ASN A 90 -10.43 -7.80 -5.70
C ASN A 90 -10.11 -7.06 -7.01
N PRO A 91 -10.66 -7.52 -8.16
CA PRO A 91 -10.37 -6.88 -9.45
C PRO A 91 -10.83 -5.42 -9.57
N ARG A 92 -11.68 -4.95 -8.68
CA ARG A 92 -12.19 -3.57 -8.68
C ARG A 92 -11.30 -2.60 -7.90
N ILE A 93 -10.36 -3.13 -7.11
CA ILE A 93 -9.51 -2.29 -6.28
C ILE A 93 -8.57 -1.46 -7.15
N HIS A 94 -8.39 -0.20 -6.78
CA HIS A 94 -7.29 0.61 -7.33
C HIS A 94 -6.04 0.37 -6.50
N THR A 95 -4.91 0.25 -7.17
CA THR A 95 -3.64 -0.05 -6.51
C THR A 95 -2.60 1.02 -6.83
N ILE A 96 -1.91 1.48 -5.79
CA ILE A 96 -0.78 2.38 -5.91
C ILE A 96 0.42 1.68 -5.29
N ALA A 97 1.51 1.54 -6.04
CA ALA A 97 2.72 0.90 -5.55
C ALA A 97 3.89 1.88 -5.57
N ARG A 98 4.60 1.96 -4.44
CA ARG A 98 5.83 2.75 -4.34
C ARG A 98 6.96 1.95 -4.99
N ILE A 99 7.55 2.50 -6.05
CA ILE A 99 8.66 1.88 -6.79
C ILE A 99 9.79 2.90 -6.88
N ARG A 100 10.92 2.58 -6.28
CA ARG A 100 12.09 3.46 -6.25
C ARG A 100 13.13 3.11 -7.32
N ASN A 101 13.21 1.84 -7.70
CA ASN A 101 14.17 1.39 -8.71
C ASN A 101 13.68 1.81 -10.12
N PRO A 102 14.42 2.68 -10.83
CA PRO A 102 14.01 3.13 -12.17
C PRO A 102 13.91 1.99 -13.19
N GLU A 103 14.68 0.93 -13.03
CA GLU A 103 14.62 -0.24 -13.88
C GLU A 103 13.26 -0.93 -13.76
N TYR A 104 12.76 -1.06 -12.55
CA TYR A 104 11.42 -1.62 -12.31
C TYR A 104 10.33 -0.72 -12.86
N GLY A 105 10.48 0.58 -12.73
CA GLY A 105 9.50 1.53 -13.28
C GLY A 105 9.34 1.35 -14.77
N LYS A 106 10.43 1.25 -15.48
CA LYS A 106 10.45 1.04 -16.93
C LYS A 106 9.85 -0.33 -17.32
N GLN A 107 10.22 -1.37 -16.58
CA GLN A 107 9.74 -2.73 -16.78
C GLN A 107 8.21 -2.79 -16.57
N ILE A 108 7.71 -2.18 -15.52
CA ILE A 108 6.29 -2.16 -15.20
C ILE A 108 5.50 -1.44 -16.29
N PHE A 109 6.00 -0.32 -16.78
CA PHE A 109 5.35 0.42 -17.85
C PHE A 109 5.25 -0.43 -19.12
N THR A 110 6.33 -1.12 -19.48
CA THR A 110 6.37 -1.99 -20.66
C THR A 110 5.42 -3.17 -20.53
N MET A 111 5.29 -3.73 -19.34
CA MET A 111 4.50 -4.93 -19.05
C MET A 111 3.27 -4.61 -18.18
N ARG A 112 2.72 -3.42 -18.33
CA ARG A 112 1.64 -2.93 -17.46
C ARG A 112 0.41 -3.81 -17.41
N ASP A 113 0.10 -4.51 -18.50
CA ASP A 113 -1.05 -5.43 -18.54
C ASP A 113 -0.84 -6.65 -17.66
N VAL A 114 0.41 -7.08 -17.48
CA VAL A 114 0.76 -8.21 -16.61
C VAL A 114 0.73 -7.81 -15.14
N TYR A 115 1.25 -6.63 -14.82
CA TYR A 115 1.35 -6.18 -13.43
C TYR A 115 0.03 -5.67 -12.86
N SER A 116 -0.91 -5.28 -13.71
CA SER A 116 -2.28 -4.87 -13.29
C SER A 116 -2.30 -3.79 -12.21
N LEU A 117 -1.32 -2.88 -12.23
CA LEU A 117 -1.26 -1.78 -11.28
C LEU A 117 -1.97 -0.55 -11.85
N SER A 118 -2.77 0.12 -11.03
CA SER A 118 -3.47 1.34 -11.39
C SER A 118 -2.50 2.52 -11.50
N LEU A 119 -1.54 2.60 -10.57
CA LEU A 119 -0.59 3.69 -10.51
C LEU A 119 0.70 3.23 -9.85
N MET A 120 1.81 3.76 -10.35
CA MET A 120 3.13 3.52 -9.81
C MET A 120 3.73 4.86 -9.42
N VAL A 121 4.28 4.96 -8.21
CA VAL A 121 4.81 6.21 -7.67
C VAL A 121 6.24 6.02 -7.20
N ASN A 122 7.10 6.97 -7.57
CA ASN A 122 8.45 7.10 -7.01
C ASN A 122 8.54 8.46 -6.32
N PRO A 123 8.29 8.53 -5.01
CA PRO A 123 8.27 9.81 -4.30
C PRO A 123 9.62 10.51 -4.29
N GLU A 124 10.72 9.77 -4.31
CA GLU A 124 12.06 10.35 -4.33
C GLU A 124 12.35 11.03 -5.66
N LYS A 125 11.94 10.42 -6.76
CA LYS A 125 12.11 10.99 -8.09
C LYS A 125 11.24 12.22 -8.28
N GLN A 126 10.02 12.22 -7.78
CA GLN A 126 9.13 13.38 -7.82
C GLN A 126 9.71 14.53 -7.01
N ALA A 127 10.19 14.27 -5.79
CA ALA A 127 10.81 15.28 -4.95
C ALA A 127 12.03 15.90 -5.63
N ALA A 128 12.83 15.12 -6.33
CA ALA A 128 14.00 15.61 -7.06
C ALA A 128 13.64 16.52 -8.25
N ARG A 129 12.44 16.38 -8.81
CA ARG A 129 11.97 17.21 -9.93
C ARG A 129 11.38 18.53 -9.48
N GLU A 130 10.92 18.58 -8.27
CA GLU A 130 10.34 19.78 -7.68
C GLU A 130 11.40 20.72 -7.11
#